data_c61d7d509e419d739c488f6842001944
#
_entry.id   c61d7d509e419d739c488f6842001944
#
_cell.length_a   1.000
_cell.length_b   1.000
_cell.length_c   1.000
_cell.angle_alpha   90.00
_cell.angle_beta   90.00
_cell.angle_gamma   90.00
#
_symmetry.space_group_name_H-M   'P 1'
#
loop_
_entity.id
_entity.type
_entity.pdbx_description
1 polymer ?
#
loop_
_entity_poly.entity_id
_entity_poly.type
_entity_poly.pdbx_seq_one_letter_code
_entity_poly.pdbx_strand_id
1 'polypeptide(L)'
;AHKMGIESPLNDTPSLALGSSDVNLRELANAYCTVANDGKYNKYVLVTRIVDRNGKEVYNNRSNEEQVIPYKSAFLTQQLLLGGLREPGGTSQSLNGYVGEFRDCDWGGKTGTSNNHSDAWFMGVSPNLVVGAWVGGEYRCIHFRTGALGQGSRTALPICGYFLNAVLKDPAFSKYHAKFGKPKDADITSAMYSCQSYFSKSKRDTTALDSVNVDEEIILDENGAPISIPVQDASSSSKSNANEPESQPSHKQKEKAMTLDDF
;
A
#
# COMPACT_ATOMS: atom_id res chain seq x y z
N ALA A 1 12.05 -10.90 7.49
CA ALA A 1 11.52 -9.67 8.10
C ALA A 1 12.44 -9.17 9.23
N HIS A 2 12.82 -10.01 10.20
CA HIS A 2 13.69 -9.59 11.32
C HIS A 2 15.04 -9.04 10.85
N LYS A 3 15.66 -9.63 9.81
CA LYS A 3 16.91 -9.11 9.23
C LYS A 3 16.76 -7.72 8.62
N MET A 4 15.56 -7.31 8.25
CA MET A 4 15.27 -5.98 7.73
C MET A 4 14.87 -4.97 8.83
N GLY A 5 14.95 -5.36 10.10
CA GLY A 5 14.74 -4.47 11.24
C GLY A 5 13.32 -4.52 11.84
N ILE A 6 12.51 -5.53 11.53
CA ILE A 6 11.25 -5.79 12.24
C ILE A 6 11.60 -6.46 13.58
N GLU A 7 11.41 -5.74 14.68
CA GLU A 7 11.66 -6.21 16.04
C GLU A 7 10.38 -6.77 16.69
N SER A 8 9.21 -6.33 16.20
CA SER A 8 7.89 -6.81 16.64
C SER A 8 7.76 -8.33 16.47
N PRO A 9 7.07 -9.02 17.40
CA PRO A 9 6.81 -10.46 17.28
C PRO A 9 6.04 -10.77 16.00
N LEU A 10 6.50 -11.76 15.24
CA LEU A 10 5.84 -12.21 14.02
C LEU A 10 5.31 -13.64 14.24
N ASN A 11 4.07 -13.87 13.84
CA ASN A 11 3.48 -15.19 13.86
C ASN A 11 4.04 -16.04 12.71
N ASP A 12 4.59 -17.20 13.01
CA ASP A 12 5.11 -18.14 12.00
C ASP A 12 3.95 -18.93 11.37
N THR A 13 3.19 -18.23 10.52
CA THR A 13 2.04 -18.78 9.80
C THR A 13 2.10 -18.34 8.33
N PRO A 14 1.51 -19.11 7.39
CA PRO A 14 1.45 -18.73 5.99
C PRO A 14 0.81 -17.34 5.76
N SER A 15 -0.12 -16.94 6.61
CA SER A 15 -0.80 -15.63 6.55
C SER A 15 0.15 -14.45 6.85
N LEU A 16 1.34 -14.69 7.40
CA LEU A 16 2.37 -13.66 7.56
C LEU A 16 2.69 -12.95 6.24
N ALA A 17 2.70 -13.69 5.13
CA ALA A 17 2.92 -13.14 3.79
C ALA A 17 1.85 -12.12 3.37
N LEU A 18 0.66 -12.18 3.97
CA LEU A 18 -0.45 -11.25 3.76
C LEU A 18 -0.49 -10.12 4.80
N GLY A 19 0.46 -10.12 5.75
CA GLY A 19 0.58 -9.06 6.76
C GLY A 19 -0.30 -9.27 7.99
N SER A 20 -0.51 -10.52 8.43
CA SER A 20 -1.35 -10.86 9.58
C SER A 20 -0.75 -10.52 10.94
N SER A 21 0.54 -10.19 11.02
CA SER A 21 1.20 -9.81 12.28
C SER A 21 1.23 -8.31 12.46
N ASP A 22 1.02 -7.87 13.70
CA ASP A 22 1.11 -6.47 14.06
C ASP A 22 2.57 -6.01 14.08
N VAL A 23 2.85 -4.87 13.46
CA VAL A 23 4.19 -4.29 13.38
C VAL A 23 4.15 -2.80 13.67
N ASN A 24 5.28 -2.26 14.10
CA ASN A 24 5.45 -0.85 14.33
C ASN A 24 5.71 -0.12 12.99
N LEU A 25 5.11 1.06 12.79
CA LEU A 25 5.29 1.86 11.57
C LEU A 25 6.76 2.19 11.29
N ARG A 26 7.54 2.51 12.33
CA ARG A 26 8.97 2.81 12.20
C ARG A 26 9.76 1.60 11.70
N GLU A 27 9.48 0.42 12.24
CA GLU A 27 10.14 -0.84 11.83
C GLU A 27 9.80 -1.18 10.38
N LEU A 28 8.52 -1.05 10.02
CA LEU A 28 8.09 -1.29 8.64
C LEU A 28 8.73 -0.30 7.68
N ALA A 29 8.77 0.99 8.01
CA ALA A 29 9.45 2.00 7.20
C ALA A 29 10.94 1.68 7.03
N ASN A 30 11.62 1.22 8.08
CA ASN A 30 13.03 0.81 8.00
C ASN A 30 13.23 -0.43 7.11
N ALA A 31 12.30 -1.39 7.15
CA ALA A 31 12.32 -2.54 6.23
C ALA A 31 12.13 -2.12 4.77
N TYR A 32 11.26 -1.14 4.48
CA TYR A 32 11.13 -0.54 3.15
C TYR A 32 12.39 0.23 2.74
N CYS A 33 13.09 0.90 3.67
CA CYS A 33 14.39 1.51 3.39
C CYS A 33 15.42 0.44 2.97
N THR A 34 15.40 -0.75 3.57
CA THR A 34 16.26 -1.87 3.16
C THR A 34 15.98 -2.29 1.72
N VAL A 35 14.72 -2.37 1.32
CA VAL A 35 14.34 -2.67 -0.07
C VAL A 35 14.81 -1.54 -1.00
N ALA A 36 14.58 -0.27 -0.64
CA ALA A 36 15.01 0.89 -1.43
C ALA A 36 16.53 0.96 -1.59
N ASN A 37 17.28 0.50 -0.59
CA ASN A 37 18.75 0.47 -0.54
C ASN A 37 19.34 -0.86 -1.06
N ASP A 38 18.74 -1.43 -2.11
CA ASP A 38 19.27 -2.62 -2.79
C ASP A 38 19.46 -3.84 -1.86
N GLY A 39 18.65 -3.95 -0.81
CA GLY A 39 18.69 -5.06 0.14
C GLY A 39 19.69 -4.87 1.29
N LYS A 40 20.29 -3.71 1.40
CA LYS A 40 21.20 -3.37 2.49
C LYS A 40 20.43 -2.73 3.63
N TYR A 41 20.47 -3.39 4.76
CA TYR A 41 19.92 -2.89 6.01
C TYR A 41 20.84 -1.86 6.65
N ASN A 42 20.24 -0.81 7.15
CA ASN A 42 20.87 0.17 8.02
C ASN A 42 19.90 0.49 9.15
N LYS A 43 20.38 0.42 10.39
CA LYS A 43 19.54 0.78 11.53
C LYS A 43 19.13 2.25 11.40
N TYR A 44 17.86 2.55 11.65
CA TYR A 44 17.38 3.93 11.65
C TYR A 44 18.16 4.79 12.67
N VAL A 45 18.45 6.03 12.30
CA VAL A 45 19.24 6.97 13.09
C VAL A 45 18.45 8.25 13.28
N LEU A 46 18.20 8.64 14.53
CA LEU A 46 17.52 9.89 14.86
C LEU A 46 18.52 11.04 15.07
N VAL A 47 19.70 10.70 15.62
CA VAL A 47 20.77 11.67 15.89
C VAL A 47 22.04 11.17 15.25
N THR A 48 22.52 11.87 14.24
CA THR A 48 23.74 11.49 13.51
C THR A 48 25.00 11.99 14.22
N ARG A 49 24.95 13.19 14.80
CA ARG A 49 26.11 13.84 15.41
C ARG A 49 25.70 14.76 16.56
N ILE A 50 26.48 14.77 17.65
CA ILE A 50 26.37 15.72 18.73
C ILE A 50 27.73 16.40 18.92
N VAL A 51 27.72 17.72 18.99
CA VAL A 51 28.90 18.51 19.30
C VAL A 51 28.66 19.32 20.58
N ASP A 52 29.68 19.49 21.40
CA ASP A 52 29.60 20.35 22.56
C ASP A 52 29.68 21.84 22.16
N ARG A 53 29.57 22.74 23.15
CA ARG A 53 29.66 24.20 22.96
C ARG A 53 31.01 24.69 22.40
N ASN A 54 32.07 23.88 22.50
CA ASN A 54 33.41 24.18 22.01
C ASN A 54 33.63 23.60 20.59
N GLY A 55 32.63 23.00 20.00
CA GLY A 55 32.73 22.34 18.68
C GLY A 55 33.33 20.94 18.72
N LYS A 56 33.64 20.41 19.91
CA LYS A 56 34.15 19.04 20.04
C LYS A 56 33.03 18.04 19.82
N GLU A 57 33.29 17.06 18.95
CA GLU A 57 32.37 15.97 18.71
C GLU A 57 32.33 15.03 19.91
N VAL A 58 31.13 14.87 20.50
CA VAL A 58 30.88 13.99 21.65
C VAL A 58 30.13 12.73 21.26
N TYR A 59 29.48 12.73 20.09
CA TYR A 59 28.80 11.57 19.53
C TYR A 59 28.80 11.67 18.01
N ASN A 60 29.09 10.54 17.36
CA ASN A 60 28.99 10.38 15.91
C ASN A 60 28.51 8.95 15.61
N ASN A 61 27.34 8.85 15.02
CA ASN A 61 26.83 7.57 14.59
C ASN A 61 27.31 7.29 13.18
N ARG A 62 28.20 6.32 13.04
CA ARG A 62 28.60 5.78 11.74
C ARG A 62 27.64 4.65 11.40
N SER A 63 26.87 4.83 10.35
CA SER A 63 26.00 3.77 9.85
C SER A 63 26.83 2.62 9.29
N ASN A 64 26.50 1.38 9.68
CA ASN A 64 27.04 0.17 9.07
C ASN A 64 25.93 -0.46 8.23
N GLU A 65 26.14 -0.47 6.93
CA GLU A 65 25.24 -1.17 6.00
C GLU A 65 25.56 -2.66 5.97
N GLU A 66 24.56 -3.51 6.07
CA GLU A 66 24.68 -4.96 5.97
C GLU A 66 23.75 -5.48 4.87
N GLN A 67 24.25 -6.32 3.96
CA GLN A 67 23.42 -6.97 2.96
C GLN A 67 22.59 -8.08 3.63
N VAL A 68 21.30 -7.88 3.80
CA VAL A 68 20.41 -8.80 4.52
C VAL A 68 19.43 -9.54 3.63
N ILE A 69 19.14 -9.00 2.43
CA ILE A 69 18.44 -9.71 1.35
C ILE A 69 19.24 -9.57 0.05
N PRO A 70 19.23 -10.57 -0.83
CA PRO A 70 19.95 -10.50 -2.10
C PRO A 70 19.51 -9.29 -2.91
N TYR A 71 20.46 -8.65 -3.60
CA TYR A 71 20.20 -7.51 -4.50
C TYR A 71 19.07 -7.81 -5.49
N LYS A 72 19.10 -8.97 -6.14
CA LYS A 72 18.08 -9.40 -7.09
C LYS A 72 16.68 -9.38 -6.49
N SER A 73 16.51 -9.89 -5.25
CA SER A 73 15.22 -9.89 -4.54
C SER A 73 14.77 -8.47 -4.21
N ALA A 74 15.69 -7.60 -3.76
CA ALA A 74 15.39 -6.20 -3.48
C ALA A 74 14.95 -5.47 -4.76
N PHE A 75 15.71 -5.61 -5.87
CA PHE A 75 15.41 -5.01 -7.15
C PHE A 75 14.03 -5.45 -7.69
N LEU A 76 13.74 -6.75 -7.68
CA LEU A 76 12.45 -7.25 -8.14
C LEU A 76 11.30 -6.73 -7.26
N THR A 77 11.51 -6.62 -5.94
CA THR A 77 10.52 -6.04 -5.03
C THR A 77 10.31 -4.55 -5.31
N GLN A 78 11.36 -3.77 -5.61
CA GLN A 78 11.24 -2.38 -6.05
C GLN A 78 10.34 -2.29 -7.29
N GLN A 79 10.56 -3.16 -8.31
CA GLN A 79 9.76 -3.17 -9.53
C GLN A 79 8.28 -3.52 -9.26
N LEU A 80 8.01 -4.49 -8.37
CA LEU A 80 6.64 -4.82 -7.96
C LEU A 80 5.96 -3.62 -7.27
N LEU A 81 6.67 -2.91 -6.40
CA LEU A 81 6.14 -1.72 -5.73
C LEU A 81 5.87 -0.58 -6.72
N LEU A 82 6.75 -0.39 -7.72
CA LEU A 82 6.52 0.57 -8.82
C LEU A 82 5.26 0.22 -9.61
N GLY A 83 5.01 -1.08 -9.86
CA GLY A 83 3.79 -1.56 -10.50
C GLY A 83 2.52 -1.13 -9.76
N GLY A 84 2.56 -1.04 -8.43
CA GLY A 84 1.43 -0.57 -7.61
C GLY A 84 0.91 0.83 -7.97
N LEU A 85 1.75 1.70 -8.55
CA LEU A 85 1.36 3.03 -9.05
C LEU A 85 1.14 3.07 -10.57
N ARG A 86 1.82 2.21 -11.32
CA ARG A 86 1.90 2.29 -12.79
C ARG A 86 0.92 1.36 -13.50
N GLU A 87 0.71 0.17 -12.92
CA GLU A 87 -0.08 -0.87 -13.58
C GLU A 87 -1.57 -0.72 -13.30
N PRO A 88 -2.45 -1.03 -14.28
CA PRO A 88 -3.89 -1.04 -14.09
C PRO A 88 -4.29 -1.94 -12.90
N GLY A 89 -5.22 -1.47 -12.07
CA GLY A 89 -5.66 -2.20 -10.87
C GLY A 89 -4.74 -2.04 -9.64
N GLY A 90 -3.63 -1.32 -9.75
CA GLY A 90 -2.76 -1.02 -8.61
C GLY A 90 -3.46 -0.16 -7.57
N THR A 91 -3.56 -0.62 -6.32
CA THR A 91 -4.26 0.09 -5.24
C THR A 91 -3.58 1.39 -4.82
N SER A 92 -2.32 1.58 -5.18
CA SER A 92 -1.55 2.80 -4.91
C SER A 92 -1.70 3.88 -5.99
N GLN A 93 -2.40 3.60 -7.10
CA GLN A 93 -2.62 4.57 -8.20
C GLN A 93 -3.31 5.86 -7.76
N SER A 94 -4.14 5.80 -6.72
CA SER A 94 -4.78 6.99 -6.16
C SER A 94 -3.78 8.04 -5.66
N LEU A 95 -2.50 7.68 -5.41
CA LEU A 95 -1.45 8.62 -5.09
C LEU A 95 -1.21 9.66 -6.21
N ASN A 96 -1.40 9.26 -7.47
CA ASN A 96 -1.27 10.15 -8.63
C ASN A 96 -2.26 11.33 -8.59
N GLY A 97 -3.38 11.20 -7.88
CA GLY A 97 -4.34 12.29 -7.67
C GLY A 97 -3.87 13.36 -6.68
N TYR A 98 -2.91 13.05 -5.83
CA TYR A 98 -2.35 13.97 -4.84
C TYR A 98 -1.04 14.61 -5.28
N VAL A 99 -0.26 13.93 -6.12
CA VAL A 99 1.08 14.35 -6.52
C VAL A 99 1.16 14.47 -8.03
N GLY A 100 1.35 15.70 -8.52
CA GLY A 100 1.51 15.98 -9.94
C GLY A 100 2.94 15.79 -10.48
N GLU A 101 3.93 15.70 -9.61
CA GLU A 101 5.36 15.81 -9.94
C GLU A 101 6.09 14.46 -10.08
N PHE A 102 5.36 13.37 -10.37
CA PHE A 102 5.98 12.03 -10.53
C PHE A 102 6.69 11.80 -11.89
N ARG A 103 6.72 12.79 -12.79
CA ARG A 103 7.27 12.61 -14.15
C ARG A 103 8.74 12.28 -14.16
N ASP A 104 9.51 12.88 -13.25
CA ASP A 104 10.97 12.80 -13.23
C ASP A 104 11.52 11.93 -12.09
N CYS A 105 10.66 11.27 -11.35
CA CYS A 105 11.05 10.39 -10.25
C CYS A 105 10.28 9.08 -10.27
N ASP A 106 10.86 8.06 -9.64
CA ASP A 106 10.24 6.76 -9.46
C ASP A 106 9.64 6.65 -8.07
N TRP A 107 8.34 6.32 -8.04
CA TRP A 107 7.61 6.03 -6.83
C TRP A 107 6.89 4.69 -6.96
N GLY A 108 7.05 3.87 -5.95
CA GLY A 108 6.28 2.67 -5.73
C GLY A 108 5.47 2.78 -4.46
N GLY A 109 4.52 1.90 -4.27
CA GLY A 109 3.76 1.88 -3.03
C GLY A 109 2.91 0.64 -2.84
N LYS A 110 2.53 0.43 -1.57
CA LYS A 110 1.63 -0.63 -1.15
C LYS A 110 0.67 -0.12 -0.09
N THR A 111 -0.60 -0.36 -0.31
CA THR A 111 -1.66 -0.15 0.68
C THR A 111 -1.83 -1.39 1.55
N GLY A 112 -2.28 -1.21 2.77
CA GLY A 112 -2.72 -2.28 3.66
C GLY A 112 -4.06 -1.92 4.27
N THR A 113 -4.92 -2.92 4.49
CA THR A 113 -6.21 -2.76 5.14
C THR A 113 -6.54 -4.06 5.87
N SER A 114 -6.85 -3.98 7.16
CA SER A 114 -7.36 -5.14 7.88
C SER A 114 -8.79 -5.48 7.45
N ASN A 115 -9.18 -6.75 7.57
CA ASN A 115 -10.48 -7.25 7.09
C ASN A 115 -11.68 -6.47 7.66
N ASN A 116 -11.57 -6.02 8.91
CA ASN A 116 -12.62 -5.23 9.57
C ASN A 116 -12.43 -3.70 9.44
N HIS A 117 -11.47 -3.24 8.63
CA HIS A 117 -11.15 -1.81 8.45
C HIS A 117 -10.70 -1.09 9.74
N SER A 118 -10.11 -1.82 10.70
CA SER A 118 -9.52 -1.22 11.91
C SER A 118 -8.14 -0.61 11.65
N ASP A 119 -7.43 -1.12 10.65
CA ASP A 119 -6.08 -0.69 10.29
C ASP A 119 -6.00 -0.35 8.81
N ALA A 120 -5.59 0.84 8.52
CA ALA A 120 -5.33 1.34 7.19
C ALA A 120 -3.88 1.79 7.07
N TRP A 121 -3.14 1.21 6.13
CA TRP A 121 -1.73 1.43 5.93
C TRP A 121 -1.43 1.93 4.53
N PHE A 122 -0.41 2.76 4.43
CA PHE A 122 0.24 3.05 3.16
C PHE A 122 1.75 3.18 3.38
N MET A 123 2.51 2.51 2.51
CA MET A 123 3.96 2.65 2.41
C MET A 123 4.30 3.07 0.99
N GLY A 124 4.98 4.21 0.85
CA GLY A 124 5.52 4.72 -0.41
C GLY A 124 7.04 4.65 -0.41
N VAL A 125 7.63 4.30 -1.55
CA VAL A 125 9.06 4.09 -1.70
C VAL A 125 9.59 4.73 -2.97
N SER A 126 10.71 5.45 -2.83
CA SER A 126 11.57 5.90 -3.93
C SER A 126 13.03 5.59 -3.59
N PRO A 127 13.99 5.81 -4.49
CA PRO A 127 15.39 5.54 -4.20
C PRO A 127 15.94 6.26 -2.97
N ASN A 128 15.47 7.49 -2.70
CA ASN A 128 16.03 8.37 -1.68
C ASN A 128 15.06 8.71 -0.55
N LEU A 129 13.80 8.22 -0.61
CA LEU A 129 12.80 8.55 0.40
C LEU A 129 11.78 7.42 0.53
N VAL A 130 11.54 7.01 1.77
CA VAL A 130 10.43 6.13 2.14
C VAL A 130 9.46 6.93 3.00
N VAL A 131 8.18 6.81 2.72
CA VAL A 131 7.11 7.42 3.50
C VAL A 131 6.13 6.35 3.96
N GLY A 132 5.56 6.52 5.14
CA GLY A 132 4.59 5.60 5.66
C GLY A 132 3.56 6.30 6.52
N ALA A 133 2.32 5.82 6.47
CA ALA A 133 1.26 6.25 7.35
C ALA A 133 0.42 5.05 7.79
N TRP A 134 -0.06 5.12 9.02
CA TRP A 134 -1.05 4.23 9.59
C TRP A 134 -2.21 5.06 10.15
N VAL A 135 -3.40 4.58 9.92
CA VAL A 135 -4.64 5.14 10.46
C VAL A 135 -5.42 4.01 11.10
N GLY A 136 -5.72 4.15 12.38
CA GLY A 136 -6.45 3.15 13.14
C GLY A 136 -6.78 3.65 14.54
N GLY A 137 -7.59 2.91 15.27
CA GLY A 137 -7.89 3.13 16.67
C GLY A 137 -6.96 2.36 17.59
N GLU A 138 -6.94 2.72 18.87
CA GLU A 138 -6.18 2.00 19.90
C GLU A 138 -6.61 0.53 20.01
N TYR A 139 -7.89 0.27 19.78
CA TYR A 139 -8.48 -1.06 19.84
C TYR A 139 -9.09 -1.43 18.48
N ARG A 140 -9.00 -2.67 18.06
CA ARG A 140 -9.56 -3.17 16.79
C ARG A 140 -11.08 -3.11 16.69
N CYS A 141 -11.79 -2.93 17.79
CA CYS A 141 -13.23 -2.66 17.79
C CYS A 141 -13.56 -1.24 17.30
N ILE A 142 -12.55 -0.34 17.25
CA ILE A 142 -12.68 1.00 16.65
C ILE A 142 -12.30 0.86 15.18
N HIS A 143 -13.30 0.81 14.30
CA HIS A 143 -13.06 0.56 12.88
C HIS A 143 -14.07 1.30 12.00
N PHE A 144 -13.73 1.53 10.75
CA PHE A 144 -14.65 2.06 9.76
C PHE A 144 -15.69 1.00 9.37
N ARG A 145 -16.91 1.43 9.09
CA ARG A 145 -18.01 0.51 8.73
C ARG A 145 -17.87 -0.05 7.31
N THR A 146 -17.18 0.65 6.43
CA THR A 146 -17.07 0.28 5.00
C THR A 146 -15.66 0.48 4.50
N GLY A 147 -15.26 -0.31 3.49
CA GLY A 147 -14.00 -0.13 2.78
C GLY A 147 -13.88 1.23 2.09
N ALA A 148 -14.99 1.84 1.67
CA ALA A 148 -14.99 3.17 1.07
C ALA A 148 -14.36 4.24 1.98
N LEU A 149 -14.48 4.08 3.30
CA LEU A 149 -13.89 4.98 4.29
C LEU A 149 -12.63 4.41 4.94
N GLY A 150 -12.53 3.08 5.10
CA GLY A 150 -11.49 2.43 5.90
C GLY A 150 -10.31 1.85 5.12
N GLN A 151 -10.34 1.90 3.78
CA GLN A 151 -9.20 1.41 3.00
C GLN A 151 -7.97 2.30 3.13
N GLY A 152 -6.77 1.70 3.13
CA GLY A 152 -5.50 2.41 3.17
C GLY A 152 -5.33 3.43 2.04
N SER A 153 -5.92 3.18 0.87
CA SER A 153 -5.95 4.11 -0.25
C SER A 153 -6.81 5.37 0.00
N ARG A 154 -7.73 5.31 0.97
CA ARG A 154 -8.66 6.41 1.31
C ARG A 154 -8.25 7.20 2.54
N THR A 155 -7.45 6.62 3.43
CA THR A 155 -7.09 7.21 4.72
C THR A 155 -5.59 7.45 4.85
N ALA A 156 -4.76 6.40 4.89
CA ALA A 156 -3.33 6.50 5.09
C ALA A 156 -2.58 7.09 3.87
N LEU A 157 -2.96 6.67 2.65
CA LEU A 157 -2.33 7.15 1.41
C LEU A 157 -2.45 8.68 1.21
N PRO A 158 -3.61 9.33 1.43
CA PRO A 158 -3.73 10.78 1.32
C PRO A 158 -2.74 11.55 2.21
N ILE A 159 -2.48 11.07 3.43
CA ILE A 159 -1.51 11.70 4.35
C ILE A 159 -0.13 11.75 3.70
N CYS A 160 0.32 10.60 3.18
CA CYS A 160 1.59 10.53 2.44
C CYS A 160 1.53 11.36 1.15
N GLY A 161 0.40 11.37 0.47
CA GLY A 161 0.20 12.14 -0.77
C GLY A 161 0.38 13.64 -0.59
N TYR A 162 -0.26 14.23 0.42
CA TYR A 162 -0.08 15.65 0.74
C TYR A 162 1.35 15.99 1.14
N PHE A 163 1.97 15.14 1.96
CA PHE A 163 3.38 15.31 2.34
C PHE A 163 4.30 15.26 1.12
N LEU A 164 4.16 14.25 0.27
CA LEU A 164 4.97 14.10 -0.93
C LEU A 164 4.78 15.26 -1.92
N ASN A 165 3.55 15.72 -2.09
CA ASN A 165 3.27 16.87 -2.95
C ASN A 165 3.99 18.14 -2.46
N ALA A 166 4.06 18.36 -1.15
CA ALA A 166 4.80 19.47 -0.57
C ALA A 166 6.32 19.30 -0.77
N VAL A 167 6.86 18.10 -0.49
CA VAL A 167 8.30 17.82 -0.61
C VAL A 167 8.77 17.92 -2.07
N LEU A 168 8.02 17.33 -3.01
CA LEU A 168 8.45 17.28 -4.41
C LEU A 168 8.27 18.63 -5.14
N LYS A 169 7.45 19.54 -4.64
CA LYS A 169 7.33 20.90 -5.18
C LYS A 169 8.40 21.87 -4.68
N ASP A 170 9.05 21.55 -3.57
CA ASP A 170 10.04 22.42 -2.97
C ASP A 170 11.44 22.14 -3.57
N PRO A 171 12.07 23.12 -4.24
CA PRO A 171 13.40 22.97 -4.82
C PRO A 171 14.49 22.55 -3.80
N ALA A 172 14.31 22.89 -2.52
CA ALA A 172 15.24 22.49 -1.45
C ALA A 172 15.34 20.97 -1.29
N PHE A 173 14.32 20.23 -1.74
CA PHE A 173 14.22 18.78 -1.67
C PHE A 173 14.42 18.08 -3.02
N SER A 174 15.03 18.72 -4.00
CA SER A 174 15.29 18.18 -5.34
C SER A 174 16.01 16.82 -5.34
N LYS A 175 16.78 16.52 -4.30
CA LYS A 175 17.44 15.19 -4.10
C LYS A 175 16.48 14.02 -4.06
N TYR A 176 15.20 14.24 -3.79
CA TYR A 176 14.16 13.20 -3.76
C TYR A 176 13.52 12.95 -5.13
N HIS A 177 13.84 13.76 -6.15
CA HIS A 177 13.54 13.47 -7.55
C HIS A 177 14.58 12.47 -8.09
N ALA A 178 14.38 11.20 -7.80
CA ALA A 178 15.31 10.13 -8.15
C ALA A 178 14.59 8.98 -8.86
N LYS A 179 15.34 8.26 -9.69
CA LYS A 179 14.87 7.03 -10.35
C LYS A 179 15.67 5.84 -9.87
N PHE A 180 15.01 4.70 -9.74
CA PHE A 180 15.71 3.44 -9.49
C PHE A 180 16.62 3.12 -10.68
N GLY A 181 17.79 2.61 -10.39
CA GLY A 181 18.76 2.25 -11.42
C GLY A 181 18.30 1.08 -12.29
N LYS A 182 19.02 0.83 -13.38
CA LYS A 182 18.89 -0.41 -14.14
C LYS A 182 19.43 -1.58 -13.30
N PRO A 183 18.99 -2.83 -13.58
CA PRO A 183 19.53 -3.99 -12.87
C PRO A 183 21.03 -4.07 -13.05
N LYS A 184 21.75 -4.35 -11.95
CA LYS A 184 23.21 -4.50 -11.93
C LYS A 184 23.63 -5.89 -12.36
N ASP A 185 22.78 -6.90 -12.12
CA ASP A 185 23.03 -8.29 -12.45
C ASP A 185 22.49 -8.62 -13.84
N ALA A 186 23.30 -9.21 -14.69
CA ALA A 186 22.95 -9.55 -16.07
C ALA A 186 21.85 -10.62 -16.18
N ASP A 187 21.66 -11.43 -15.14
CA ASP A 187 20.61 -12.45 -15.07
C ASP A 187 19.23 -11.88 -14.77
N ILE A 188 19.12 -10.59 -14.40
CA ILE A 188 17.83 -9.90 -14.21
C ILE A 188 17.33 -9.39 -15.55
N THR A 189 16.49 -10.15 -16.20
CA THR A 189 15.89 -9.79 -17.49
C THR A 189 14.60 -9.00 -17.32
N SER A 190 14.28 -8.15 -18.30
CA SER A 190 13.03 -7.38 -18.29
C SER A 190 11.77 -8.25 -18.22
N ALA A 191 11.84 -9.49 -18.71
CA ALA A 191 10.75 -10.46 -18.61
C ALA A 191 10.38 -10.83 -17.16
N MET A 192 11.28 -10.62 -16.20
CA MET A 192 11.03 -10.93 -14.78
C MET A 192 10.16 -9.88 -14.08
N TYR A 193 10.12 -8.65 -14.60
CA TYR A 193 9.44 -7.53 -13.94
C TYR A 193 8.56 -6.67 -14.86
N SER A 194 8.45 -7.02 -16.14
CA SER A 194 7.60 -6.31 -17.10
C SER A 194 6.26 -7.05 -17.27
N CYS A 195 5.17 -6.41 -16.87
CA CYS A 195 3.82 -6.95 -17.06
C CYS A 195 3.45 -7.12 -18.55
N GLN A 196 4.00 -6.30 -19.45
CA GLN A 196 3.75 -6.42 -20.89
C GLN A 196 4.20 -7.78 -21.43
N SER A 197 5.30 -8.34 -20.94
CA SER A 197 5.78 -9.66 -21.36
C SER A 197 4.85 -10.80 -20.93
N TYR A 198 4.16 -10.62 -19.80
CA TYR A 198 3.16 -11.56 -19.29
C TYR A 198 1.89 -11.52 -20.15
N PHE A 199 1.33 -10.35 -20.36
CA PHE A 199 0.11 -10.18 -21.16
C PHE A 199 0.29 -10.52 -22.66
N SER A 200 1.48 -10.32 -23.22
CA SER A 200 1.75 -10.72 -24.61
C SER A 200 1.84 -12.23 -24.80
N LYS A 201 2.22 -13.00 -23.77
CA LYS A 201 2.19 -14.46 -23.77
C LYS A 201 0.79 -15.01 -23.54
N SER A 202 0.00 -14.39 -22.68
CA SER A 202 -1.36 -14.80 -22.32
C SER A 202 -2.35 -14.69 -23.49
N LYS A 203 -2.09 -13.83 -24.49
CA LYS A 203 -2.94 -13.78 -25.72
C LYS A 203 -2.93 -15.06 -26.55
N ARG A 204 -2.05 -16.03 -26.26
CA ARG A 204 -1.99 -17.34 -26.94
C ARG A 204 -2.74 -18.46 -26.21
N ASP A 205 -3.11 -18.26 -24.94
CA ASP A 205 -3.79 -19.26 -24.10
C ASP A 205 -5.13 -18.74 -23.54
N THR A 206 -5.93 -18.05 -24.37
CA THR A 206 -7.20 -17.43 -23.96
C THR A 206 -8.36 -18.40 -23.85
N THR A 207 -8.18 -19.62 -23.35
CA THR A 207 -9.30 -20.52 -23.09
C THR A 207 -9.52 -20.89 -21.62
N ALA A 208 -8.78 -20.34 -20.69
CA ALA A 208 -8.85 -20.78 -19.28
C ALA A 208 -8.94 -19.70 -18.18
N LEU A 209 -9.01 -18.41 -18.48
CA LEU A 209 -8.92 -17.36 -17.43
C LEU A 209 -9.89 -16.17 -17.60
N ASP A 210 -11.02 -16.36 -18.28
CA ASP A 210 -12.03 -15.28 -18.43
C ASP A 210 -13.05 -15.20 -17.28
N SER A 211 -12.74 -15.71 -16.10
CA SER A 211 -13.67 -15.66 -14.97
C SER A 211 -13.04 -15.47 -13.59
N VAL A 212 -12.09 -14.56 -13.44
CA VAL A 212 -11.77 -14.07 -12.10
C VAL A 212 -12.24 -12.62 -12.01
N ASN A 213 -13.49 -12.45 -11.62
CA ASN A 213 -13.99 -11.16 -11.12
C ASN A 213 -13.22 -10.80 -9.87
N VAL A 214 -12.43 -9.72 -9.91
CA VAL A 214 -11.58 -9.22 -8.81
C VAL A 214 -12.41 -8.56 -7.69
N ASP A 215 -13.74 -8.61 -7.78
CA ASP A 215 -14.67 -8.01 -6.80
C ASP A 215 -15.32 -9.04 -5.84
N GLU A 216 -14.91 -10.30 -5.86
CA GLU A 216 -15.40 -11.26 -4.87
C GLU A 216 -14.60 -11.11 -3.57
N GLU A 217 -15.24 -10.53 -2.56
CA GLU A 217 -14.81 -10.62 -1.16
C GLU A 217 -14.75 -12.10 -0.77
N ILE A 218 -13.55 -12.62 -0.54
CA ILE A 218 -13.39 -13.95 0.03
C ILE A 218 -13.85 -13.86 1.50
N ILE A 219 -15.07 -14.31 1.76
CA ILE A 219 -15.61 -14.42 3.12
C ILE A 219 -15.02 -15.70 3.73
N LEU A 220 -14.31 -15.57 4.84
CA LEU A 220 -13.77 -16.69 5.60
C LEU A 220 -14.72 -17.00 6.77
N ASP A 221 -14.87 -18.28 7.12
CA ASP A 221 -15.56 -18.72 8.33
C ASP A 221 -14.76 -18.41 9.60
N GLU A 222 -15.34 -18.70 10.75
CA GLU A 222 -14.73 -18.48 12.07
C GLU A 222 -13.41 -19.24 12.30
N ASN A 223 -13.09 -20.20 11.43
CA ASN A 223 -11.87 -21.01 11.47
C ASN A 223 -10.87 -20.59 10.36
N GLY A 224 -11.17 -19.53 9.59
CA GLY A 224 -10.30 -19.02 8.53
C GLY A 224 -10.36 -19.80 7.22
N ALA A 225 -11.39 -20.62 6.98
CA ALA A 225 -11.59 -21.32 5.73
C ALA A 225 -12.52 -20.53 4.79
N PRO A 226 -12.25 -20.51 3.46
CA PRO A 226 -13.09 -19.78 2.52
C PRO A 226 -14.48 -20.41 2.40
N ILE A 227 -15.53 -19.59 2.59
CA ILE A 227 -16.91 -19.98 2.41
C ILE A 227 -17.25 -19.89 0.90
N SER A 228 -17.50 -21.03 0.26
CA SER A 228 -18.03 -21.06 -1.11
C SER A 228 -19.52 -20.75 -1.08
N ILE A 229 -19.92 -19.58 -1.55
CA ILE A 229 -21.31 -19.25 -1.77
C ILE A 229 -21.71 -19.80 -3.16
N PRO A 230 -22.74 -20.69 -3.28
CA PRO A 230 -23.17 -21.14 -4.59
C PRO A 230 -23.79 -19.98 -5.35
N VAL A 231 -23.24 -19.64 -6.50
CA VAL A 231 -23.83 -18.70 -7.44
C VAL A 231 -25.10 -19.34 -7.98
N GLN A 232 -26.27 -18.81 -7.64
CA GLN A 232 -27.52 -19.15 -8.34
C GLN A 232 -27.52 -18.48 -9.70
N ASP A 233 -27.47 -19.30 -10.74
CA ASP A 233 -27.62 -18.89 -12.13
C ASP A 233 -28.94 -18.15 -12.34
N ALA A 234 -28.86 -16.85 -12.54
CA ALA A 234 -29.98 -16.03 -13.02
C ALA A 234 -29.99 -16.02 -14.56
N SER A 235 -30.36 -17.14 -15.16
CA SER A 235 -30.75 -17.15 -16.57
C SER A 235 -32.08 -17.88 -16.76
N SER A 236 -33.05 -17.12 -17.13
CA SER A 236 -34.24 -17.37 -17.93
C SER A 236 -35.56 -16.94 -17.26
N SER A 237 -36.20 -15.95 -17.71
CA SER A 237 -37.27 -15.93 -18.70
C SER A 237 -38.10 -14.65 -18.61
N SER A 238 -38.30 -14.12 -19.76
CA SER A 238 -39.15 -12.99 -20.10
C SER A 238 -40.66 -13.29 -19.91
N LYS A 239 -41.39 -12.19 -19.70
CA LYS A 239 -42.73 -11.82 -20.16
C LYS A 239 -43.82 -11.59 -19.13
N SER A 240 -44.22 -10.29 -19.14
CA SER A 240 -45.59 -9.75 -19.14
C SER A 240 -46.53 -10.02 -17.96
N ASN A 241 -46.97 -9.00 -17.23
CA ASN A 241 -48.17 -8.25 -17.45
C ASN A 241 -48.43 -7.19 -16.35
N ALA A 242 -49.04 -6.12 -16.81
CA ALA A 242 -49.48 -4.96 -16.06
C ALA A 242 -50.53 -5.28 -14.95
N ASN A 243 -50.45 -4.49 -13.87
CA ASN A 243 -51.58 -3.74 -13.30
C ASN A 243 -51.13 -3.00 -12.03
N GLU A 244 -51.24 -1.68 -12.06
CA GLU A 244 -51.36 -0.77 -10.90
C GLU A 244 -52.74 -0.96 -10.21
N PRO A 245 -53.05 -0.35 -9.00
CA PRO A 245 -52.59 0.94 -8.50
C PRO A 245 -52.41 1.11 -6.97
N GLU A 246 -51.76 2.24 -6.63
CA GLU A 246 -51.98 3.16 -5.49
C GLU A 246 -51.82 2.75 -4.02
N SER A 247 -50.88 3.35 -3.29
CA SER A 247 -51.10 4.46 -2.37
C SER A 247 -49.84 4.87 -1.62
N GLN A 248 -49.52 6.19 -1.67
CA GLN A 248 -48.58 6.87 -0.80
C GLN A 248 -49.16 7.02 0.61
N PRO A 249 -48.32 7.30 1.69
CA PRO A 249 -47.98 8.68 1.91
C PRO A 249 -46.54 8.97 2.39
N SER A 250 -46.13 10.16 2.04
CA SER A 250 -44.97 10.97 2.39
C SER A 250 -44.61 11.07 3.87
N HIS A 251 -43.32 10.98 4.19
CA HIS A 251 -42.75 11.77 5.30
C HIS A 251 -41.37 12.36 4.86
N LYS A 252 -41.39 13.67 4.62
CA LYS A 252 -40.21 14.52 4.54
C LYS A 252 -39.71 14.78 5.97
N GLN A 253 -38.49 14.37 6.30
CA GLN A 253 -37.74 14.97 7.39
C GLN A 253 -36.55 15.75 6.82
N LYS A 254 -36.51 17.04 7.17
CA LYS A 254 -35.48 18.00 6.88
C LYS A 254 -34.26 17.69 7.72
N GLU A 255 -33.10 17.43 7.07
CA GLU A 255 -31.80 17.49 7.73
C GLU A 255 -31.39 18.94 7.97
N LYS A 256 -31.05 19.20 9.23
CA LYS A 256 -30.51 20.47 9.71
C LYS A 256 -28.98 20.33 9.69
N ALA A 257 -28.30 21.16 8.94
CA ALA A 257 -26.83 21.24 8.92
C ALA A 257 -26.34 21.75 10.30
N MET A 258 -25.44 21.03 10.92
CA MET A 258 -24.68 21.40 12.11
C MET A 258 -23.51 22.29 11.74
N THR A 259 -23.37 23.43 12.38
CA THR A 259 -22.26 24.36 12.24
C THR A 259 -21.21 24.14 13.32
N LEU A 260 -19.97 24.58 13.02
CA LEU A 260 -18.71 24.33 13.74
C LEU A 260 -18.62 24.93 15.17
N ASP A 261 -19.68 25.49 15.71
CA ASP A 261 -19.68 26.19 17.02
C ASP A 261 -20.27 25.36 18.17
N ASP A 262 -20.50 24.06 17.95
CA ASP A 262 -21.12 23.16 18.96
C ASP A 262 -20.09 22.13 19.56
N PHE A 263 -18.76 22.48 19.58
CA PHE A 263 -17.76 21.73 20.33
C PHE A 263 -16.97 22.62 21.27
#